data_c2df472f279db869bd0f854b93646e28
#
_entry.id   c2df472f279db869bd0f854b93646e28
#
_cell.length_a   1.000
_cell.length_b   1.000
_cell.length_c   1.000
_cell.angle_alpha   90.00
_cell.angle_beta   90.00
_cell.angle_gamma   90.00
#
_symmetry.space_group_name_H-M   'P 1'
#
loop_
_entity.id
_entity.type
_entity.pdbx_description
1 polymer ?
#
loop_
_entity_poly.entity_id
_entity_poly.type
_entity_poly.pdbx_seq_one_letter_code
_entity_poly.pdbx_strand_id
1 'polypeptide(L)'
;MQLILKDIDLKTSWIKSGKESFVYFETIDSTLKIALDQQFQESSVGKIVITDNQTSGKGSYNKSWYSESYKDLTFSVILGSSNNFQQNLIDETCSAIARILNEYQIEAYQKPPNDIYVKDRKIAGILLSNVQIGNSENYQALSVGININSNIELKELDISSKANHTSFVKELRKEINREKVLVEIIELLDKTIQKQVDQ
;
A
#
# COMPACT_ATOMS: atom_id res chain seq x y z
N MET A 1 -15.05 -0.06 10.51
CA MET A 1 -14.58 0.60 11.76
C MET A 1 -13.31 1.36 11.43
N GLN A 2 -13.14 2.56 11.98
CA GLN A 2 -11.95 3.40 11.79
C GLN A 2 -10.67 2.69 12.25
N LEU A 3 -9.54 2.93 11.56
CA LEU A 3 -8.22 2.41 11.96
C LEU A 3 -7.79 2.98 13.31
N ILE A 4 -7.31 2.12 14.19
CA ILE A 4 -6.80 2.48 15.51
C ILE A 4 -5.26 2.41 15.47
N LEU A 5 -4.63 3.51 15.04
CA LEU A 5 -3.18 3.57 14.82
C LEU A 5 -2.37 3.95 16.07
N LYS A 6 -3.01 4.52 17.09
CA LYS A 6 -2.33 5.04 18.30
C LYS A 6 -1.64 3.97 19.15
N ASP A 7 -2.11 2.72 19.06
CA ASP A 7 -1.62 1.59 19.83
C ASP A 7 -0.69 0.68 19.01
N ILE A 8 -0.38 1.06 17.77
CA ILE A 8 0.53 0.31 16.90
C ILE A 8 1.96 0.58 17.32
N ASP A 9 2.68 -0.48 17.68
CA ASP A 9 4.13 -0.49 17.93
C ASP A 9 4.83 -1.18 16.76
N LEU A 10 5.45 -0.38 15.88
CA LEU A 10 6.18 -0.88 14.71
C LEU A 10 7.63 -1.22 15.09
N LYS A 11 8.05 -2.42 14.76
CA LYS A 11 9.45 -2.86 14.88
C LYS A 11 10.20 -2.66 13.57
N THR A 12 10.48 -1.41 13.27
CA THR A 12 11.07 -0.96 12.02
C THR A 12 12.38 -0.22 12.25
N SER A 13 13.25 -0.21 11.25
CA SER A 13 14.56 0.43 11.26
C SER A 13 14.62 1.64 10.33
N TRP A 14 14.12 1.50 9.11
CA TRP A 14 14.10 2.55 8.10
C TRP A 14 12.75 3.31 8.10
N ILE A 15 11.63 2.60 8.15
CA ILE A 15 10.31 3.22 8.33
C ILE A 15 10.23 3.81 9.73
N LYS A 16 9.72 5.01 9.86
CA LYS A 16 9.56 5.68 11.16
C LYS A 16 8.70 4.84 12.10
N SER A 17 9.12 4.74 13.35
CA SER A 17 8.40 4.05 14.41
C SER A 17 7.84 5.04 15.46
N GLY A 18 6.91 4.59 16.28
CA GLY A 18 6.29 5.40 17.32
C GLY A 18 5.16 6.31 16.83
N LYS A 19 4.83 7.35 17.60
CA LYS A 19 3.65 8.19 17.37
C LYS A 19 3.65 8.97 16.06
N GLU A 20 4.82 9.19 15.48
CA GLU A 20 4.98 9.98 14.24
C GLU A 20 5.07 9.12 12.97
N SER A 21 4.89 7.80 13.10
CA SER A 21 4.97 6.87 11.97
C SER A 21 3.90 7.14 10.92
N PHE A 22 2.71 7.52 11.38
CA PHE A 22 1.54 7.64 10.54
C PHE A 22 1.10 9.10 10.36
N VAL A 23 0.83 9.45 9.10
CA VAL A 23 0.06 10.63 8.70
C VAL A 23 -1.32 10.12 8.30
N TYR A 24 -2.25 10.14 9.25
CA TYR A 24 -3.58 9.57 9.08
C TYR A 24 -4.60 10.60 8.63
N PHE A 25 -5.42 10.21 7.68
CA PHE A 25 -6.62 10.93 7.24
C PHE A 25 -7.82 9.98 7.27
N GLU A 26 -8.95 10.42 7.78
CA GLU A 26 -10.18 9.64 7.67
C GLU A 26 -10.63 9.52 6.21
N THR A 27 -10.61 10.63 5.47
CA THR A 27 -10.94 10.70 4.05
C THR A 27 -9.99 11.64 3.33
N ILE A 28 -9.40 11.18 2.21
CA ILE A 28 -8.62 11.99 1.27
C ILE A 28 -8.87 11.54 -0.16
N ASP A 29 -8.39 12.32 -1.12
CA ASP A 29 -8.44 11.92 -2.54
C ASP A 29 -7.47 10.75 -2.82
N SER A 30 -6.21 10.82 -2.38
CA SER A 30 -5.23 9.75 -2.59
C SER A 30 -4.06 9.84 -1.62
N THR A 31 -3.68 8.73 -0.99
CA THR A 31 -2.47 8.63 -0.16
C THR A 31 -1.20 8.92 -0.94
N LEU A 32 -1.15 8.47 -2.22
CA LEU A 32 -0.03 8.73 -3.12
C LEU A 32 0.17 10.23 -3.36
N LYS A 33 -0.92 10.97 -3.60
CA LYS A 33 -0.85 12.41 -3.85
C LYS A 33 -0.26 13.15 -2.66
N ILE A 34 -0.67 12.82 -1.44
CA ILE A 34 -0.11 13.39 -0.23
C ILE A 34 1.37 12.97 -0.05
N ALA A 35 1.68 11.69 -0.27
CA ALA A 35 3.04 11.18 -0.13
C ALA A 35 4.03 11.80 -1.14
N LEU A 36 3.57 12.27 -2.28
CA LEU A 36 4.38 12.98 -3.29
C LEU A 36 4.31 14.51 -3.17
N ASP A 37 3.55 15.04 -2.21
CA ASP A 37 3.47 16.50 -1.99
C ASP A 37 4.79 17.01 -1.40
N GLN A 38 5.34 18.07 -2.00
CA GLN A 38 6.62 18.68 -1.62
C GLN A 38 6.67 19.09 -0.14
N GLN A 39 5.53 19.49 0.44
CA GLN A 39 5.46 19.90 1.86
C GLN A 39 5.78 18.75 2.83
N PHE A 40 5.63 17.49 2.40
CA PHE A 40 5.86 16.30 3.22
C PHE A 40 7.23 15.67 3.00
N GLN A 41 8.05 16.18 2.07
CA GLN A 41 9.18 15.41 1.54
C GLN A 41 10.31 15.17 2.55
N GLU A 42 11.15 16.13 2.85
CA GLU A 42 12.42 15.82 3.56
C GLU A 42 12.24 15.42 5.03
N SER A 43 11.36 16.10 5.75
CA SER A 43 11.11 15.80 7.17
C SER A 43 10.28 14.56 7.41
N SER A 44 9.72 13.98 6.35
CA SER A 44 8.73 12.90 6.42
C SER A 44 9.16 11.60 5.76
N VAL A 45 10.41 11.49 5.28
CA VAL A 45 10.94 10.21 4.77
C VAL A 45 10.79 9.13 5.81
N GLY A 46 10.30 7.97 5.38
CA GLY A 46 9.97 6.84 6.25
C GLY A 46 8.61 6.93 6.96
N LYS A 47 7.87 8.02 6.84
CA LYS A 47 6.48 8.09 7.33
C LYS A 47 5.52 7.40 6.36
N ILE A 48 4.38 7.01 6.90
CA ILE A 48 3.31 6.31 6.19
C ILE A 48 2.08 7.21 6.14
N VAL A 49 1.68 7.59 4.94
CA VAL A 49 0.38 8.24 4.70
C VAL A 49 -0.68 7.15 4.56
N ILE A 50 -1.70 7.17 5.40
CA ILE A 50 -2.75 6.15 5.43
C ILE A 50 -4.12 6.78 5.57
N THR A 51 -5.14 6.15 5.01
CA THR A 51 -6.53 6.61 5.08
C THR A 51 -7.52 5.45 5.21
N ASP A 52 -8.66 5.73 5.82
CA ASP A 52 -9.83 4.83 5.81
C ASP A 52 -10.66 4.94 4.53
N ASN A 53 -10.57 6.07 3.81
CA ASN A 53 -11.36 6.31 2.60
C ASN A 53 -10.58 7.12 1.56
N GLN A 54 -10.33 6.51 0.39
CA GLN A 54 -9.83 7.21 -0.79
C GLN A 54 -10.96 7.52 -1.77
N THR A 55 -11.14 8.81 -2.10
CA THR A 55 -12.17 9.23 -3.06
C THR A 55 -11.71 9.23 -4.50
N SER A 56 -10.38 9.25 -4.75
CA SER A 56 -9.78 9.25 -6.08
C SER A 56 -8.45 8.49 -6.10
N GLY A 57 -8.50 7.24 -5.59
CA GLY A 57 -7.33 6.36 -5.52
C GLY A 57 -6.67 6.16 -6.89
N LYS A 58 -5.33 6.11 -6.91
CA LYS A 58 -4.52 5.99 -8.12
C LYS A 58 -3.95 4.60 -8.27
N GLY A 59 -4.04 4.06 -9.47
CA GLY A 59 -3.37 2.85 -9.92
C GLY A 59 -2.41 3.13 -11.08
N SER A 60 -1.76 2.08 -11.60
CA SER A 60 -0.85 2.19 -12.74
C SER A 60 -1.58 2.60 -14.02
N TYR A 61 -0.83 3.29 -14.91
CA TYR A 61 -1.33 3.69 -16.26
C TYR A 61 -2.61 4.54 -16.18
N ASN A 62 -2.68 5.49 -15.25
CA ASN A 62 -3.84 6.38 -15.03
C ASN A 62 -5.15 5.65 -14.69
N LYS A 63 -5.08 4.38 -14.31
CA LYS A 63 -6.25 3.67 -13.80
C LYS A 63 -6.59 4.12 -12.37
N SER A 64 -7.84 3.97 -11.98
CA SER A 64 -8.26 4.21 -10.59
C SER A 64 -7.99 2.97 -9.73
N TRP A 65 -7.67 3.20 -8.46
CA TRP A 65 -7.73 2.20 -7.42
C TRP A 65 -9.00 2.42 -6.61
N TYR A 66 -9.85 1.41 -6.54
CA TYR A 66 -11.04 1.42 -5.70
C TYR A 66 -10.78 0.68 -4.39
N SER A 67 -11.27 1.22 -3.28
CA SER A 67 -11.27 0.58 -1.96
C SER A 67 -12.58 0.88 -1.25
N GLU A 68 -13.13 -0.09 -0.55
CA GLU A 68 -14.32 0.10 0.27
C GLU A 68 -13.93 0.81 1.57
N SER A 69 -14.59 1.94 1.85
CA SER A 69 -14.31 2.76 3.03
C SER A 69 -14.40 1.95 4.32
N TYR A 70 -13.41 2.10 5.20
CA TYR A 70 -13.29 1.41 6.49
C TYR A 70 -13.17 -0.12 6.40
N LYS A 71 -12.94 -0.67 5.21
CA LYS A 71 -12.84 -2.12 4.98
C LYS A 71 -11.47 -2.55 4.47
N ASP A 72 -10.86 -1.75 3.62
CA ASP A 72 -9.61 -2.07 2.96
C ASP A 72 -8.44 -1.29 3.56
N LEU A 73 -7.22 -1.59 3.14
CA LEU A 73 -6.02 -0.85 3.48
C LEU A 73 -5.49 -0.14 2.24
N THR A 74 -5.33 1.18 2.36
CA THR A 74 -4.65 2.01 1.36
C THR A 74 -3.68 2.94 2.06
N PHE A 75 -2.41 2.81 1.73
CA PHE A 75 -1.35 3.62 2.33
C PHE A 75 -0.20 3.85 1.36
N SER A 76 0.63 4.84 1.66
CA SER A 76 1.84 5.15 0.91
C SER A 76 3.00 5.44 1.84
N VAL A 77 4.16 4.85 1.57
CA VAL A 77 5.42 5.11 2.28
C VAL A 77 6.16 6.22 1.55
N ILE A 78 6.58 7.26 2.26
CA ILE A 78 7.37 8.36 1.71
C ILE A 78 8.83 7.91 1.65
N LEU A 79 9.37 7.78 0.43
CA LEU A 79 10.72 7.27 0.18
C LEU A 79 11.77 8.40 0.07
N GLY A 80 11.34 9.63 -0.17
CA GLY A 80 12.24 10.77 -0.38
C GLY A 80 12.93 10.76 -1.75
N SER A 81 14.00 11.53 -1.87
CA SER A 81 14.77 11.69 -3.12
C SER A 81 16.20 11.09 -3.07
N SER A 82 16.65 10.66 -1.89
CA SER A 82 18.03 10.21 -1.67
C SER A 82 18.33 8.85 -2.31
N ASN A 83 17.31 8.02 -2.50
CA ASN A 83 17.44 6.69 -3.08
C ASN A 83 16.67 6.64 -4.40
N ASN A 84 17.22 5.92 -5.38
CA ASN A 84 16.58 5.75 -6.67
C ASN A 84 16.00 4.33 -6.78
N PHE A 85 14.91 4.09 -6.04
CA PHE A 85 14.22 2.81 -6.07
C PHE A 85 13.65 2.49 -7.45
N GLN A 86 13.70 1.23 -7.84
CA GLN A 86 13.32 0.74 -9.16
C GLN A 86 12.29 -0.40 -9.07
N GLN A 87 12.06 -1.08 -10.19
CA GLN A 87 11.10 -2.19 -10.30
C GLN A 87 11.37 -3.32 -9.28
N ASN A 88 12.62 -3.56 -8.89
CA ASN A 88 12.98 -4.57 -7.90
C ASN A 88 12.30 -4.33 -6.53
N LEU A 89 12.10 -3.07 -6.12
CA LEU A 89 11.35 -2.77 -4.90
C LEU A 89 9.89 -3.22 -5.01
N ILE A 90 9.27 -3.02 -6.18
CA ILE A 90 7.90 -3.50 -6.43
C ILE A 90 7.86 -5.02 -6.36
N ASP A 91 8.79 -5.71 -7.04
CA ASP A 91 8.82 -7.18 -7.11
C ASP A 91 9.04 -7.82 -5.75
N GLU A 92 9.97 -7.28 -4.95
CA GLU A 92 10.21 -7.75 -3.58
C GLU A 92 9.01 -7.45 -2.67
N THR A 93 8.37 -6.28 -2.82
CA THR A 93 7.14 -5.92 -2.08
C THR A 93 5.99 -6.86 -2.43
N CYS A 94 5.76 -7.15 -3.71
CA CYS A 94 4.74 -8.10 -4.14
C CYS A 94 4.97 -9.49 -3.56
N SER A 95 6.22 -9.97 -3.63
CA SER A 95 6.61 -11.28 -3.08
C SER A 95 6.41 -11.33 -1.56
N ALA A 96 6.74 -10.25 -0.88
CA ALA A 96 6.58 -10.10 0.56
C ALA A 96 5.10 -10.15 0.98
N ILE A 97 4.23 -9.39 0.33
CA ILE A 97 2.79 -9.38 0.62
C ILE A 97 2.16 -10.73 0.24
N ALA A 98 2.55 -11.33 -0.89
CA ALA A 98 2.05 -12.65 -1.25
C ALA A 98 2.42 -13.71 -0.20
N ARG A 99 3.62 -13.63 0.42
CA ARG A 99 4.01 -14.50 1.52
C ARG A 99 3.11 -14.31 2.76
N ILE A 100 2.81 -13.07 3.15
CA ILE A 100 1.86 -12.81 4.25
C ILE A 100 0.50 -13.44 3.94
N LEU A 101 -0.03 -13.25 2.73
CA LEU A 101 -1.29 -13.86 2.31
C LEU A 101 -1.26 -15.40 2.44
N ASN A 102 -0.15 -16.03 2.04
CA ASN A 102 0.03 -17.47 2.16
C ASN A 102 0.08 -17.93 3.63
N GLU A 103 0.63 -17.14 4.56
CA GLU A 103 0.57 -17.41 6.02
C GLU A 103 -0.88 -17.39 6.55
N TYR A 104 -1.75 -16.58 5.92
CA TYR A 104 -3.21 -16.61 6.16
C TYR A 104 -3.93 -17.71 5.40
N GLN A 105 -3.21 -18.65 4.75
CA GLN A 105 -3.78 -19.73 3.93
C GLN A 105 -4.54 -19.23 2.69
N ILE A 106 -4.17 -18.07 2.17
CA ILE A 106 -4.65 -17.52 0.92
C ILE A 106 -3.56 -17.75 -0.13
N GLU A 107 -3.76 -18.68 -1.06
CA GLU A 107 -2.80 -19.00 -2.11
C GLU A 107 -2.64 -17.85 -3.09
N ALA A 108 -1.75 -16.90 -2.74
CA ALA A 108 -1.49 -15.69 -3.49
C ALA A 108 -0.16 -15.78 -4.26
N TYR A 109 -0.12 -15.10 -5.40
CA TYR A 109 1.08 -14.99 -6.22
C TYR A 109 1.19 -13.59 -6.84
N GLN A 110 2.42 -13.20 -7.15
CA GLN A 110 2.67 -11.98 -7.90
C GLN A 110 2.27 -12.17 -9.37
N LYS A 111 1.50 -11.21 -9.89
CA LYS A 111 1.23 -11.05 -11.31
C LYS A 111 1.93 -9.78 -11.80
N PRO A 112 3.02 -9.91 -12.54
CA PRO A 112 3.77 -8.75 -13.02
C PRO A 112 2.90 -7.75 -13.79
N PRO A 113 3.22 -6.44 -13.73
CA PRO A 113 4.42 -5.89 -13.09
C PRO A 113 4.26 -5.58 -11.59
N ASN A 114 3.05 -5.49 -11.03
CA ASN A 114 2.84 -4.85 -9.74
C ASN A 114 1.55 -5.28 -9.00
N ASP A 115 0.97 -6.39 -9.39
CA ASP A 115 -0.29 -6.88 -8.85
C ASP A 115 -0.11 -8.20 -8.09
N ILE A 116 -0.98 -8.45 -7.11
CA ILE A 116 -1.08 -9.72 -6.41
C ILE A 116 -2.44 -10.33 -6.66
N TYR A 117 -2.43 -11.60 -7.02
CA TYR A 117 -3.61 -12.37 -7.40
C TYR A 117 -3.79 -13.60 -6.54
N VAL A 118 -5.05 -13.99 -6.37
CA VAL A 118 -5.49 -15.30 -5.86
C VAL A 118 -6.31 -15.93 -6.98
N LYS A 119 -5.80 -17.02 -7.57
CA LYS A 119 -6.34 -17.60 -8.81
C LYS A 119 -6.34 -16.54 -9.94
N ASP A 120 -7.50 -16.15 -10.43
CA ASP A 120 -7.68 -15.14 -11.48
C ASP A 120 -8.18 -13.77 -10.94
N ARG A 121 -8.16 -13.57 -9.62
CA ARG A 121 -8.73 -12.40 -8.95
C ARG A 121 -7.65 -11.57 -8.26
N LYS A 122 -7.69 -10.26 -8.51
CA LYS A 122 -6.75 -9.32 -7.90
C LYS A 122 -7.13 -9.06 -6.43
N ILE A 123 -6.16 -9.17 -5.53
CA ILE A 123 -6.33 -8.87 -4.10
C ILE A 123 -5.55 -7.62 -3.67
N ALA A 124 -4.41 -7.34 -4.31
CA ALA A 124 -3.60 -6.17 -3.99
C ALA A 124 -2.93 -5.59 -5.23
N GLY A 125 -2.52 -4.34 -5.14
CA GLY A 125 -1.70 -3.64 -6.12
C GLY A 125 -0.68 -2.76 -5.45
N ILE A 126 0.52 -2.72 -6.01
CA ILE A 126 1.65 -1.93 -5.54
C ILE A 126 1.99 -0.89 -6.61
N LEU A 127 2.32 0.32 -6.21
CA LEU A 127 2.66 1.39 -7.13
C LEU A 127 3.84 2.19 -6.58
N LEU A 128 4.98 2.11 -7.25
CA LEU A 128 6.09 3.02 -7.06
C LEU A 128 5.91 4.21 -8.01
N SER A 129 5.84 5.39 -7.45
CA SER A 129 5.66 6.62 -8.21
C SER A 129 6.71 7.64 -7.82
N ASN A 130 7.02 8.51 -8.77
CA ASN A 130 7.96 9.59 -8.58
C ASN A 130 7.40 10.91 -9.11
N VAL A 131 7.86 12.00 -8.53
CA VAL A 131 7.65 13.35 -9.01
C VAL A 131 8.97 14.09 -9.03
N GLN A 132 9.27 14.71 -10.17
CA GLN A 132 10.44 15.57 -10.31
C GLN A 132 10.09 16.99 -9.88
N ILE A 133 10.86 17.54 -8.95
CA ILE A 133 10.70 18.91 -8.48
C ILE A 133 11.98 19.68 -8.83
N GLY A 134 11.82 20.75 -9.62
CA GLY A 134 12.98 21.49 -10.13
C GLY A 134 13.84 20.68 -11.10
N ASN A 135 15.14 20.93 -11.10
CA ASN A 135 16.06 20.34 -12.08
C ASN A 135 16.75 19.05 -11.62
N SER A 136 16.62 18.63 -10.36
CA SER A 136 17.45 17.55 -9.82
C SER A 136 16.81 16.65 -8.76
N GLU A 137 15.68 16.99 -8.21
CA GLU A 137 15.08 16.17 -7.13
C GLU A 137 13.95 15.29 -7.66
N ASN A 138 14.11 13.99 -7.44
CA ASN A 138 13.15 12.97 -7.87
C ASN A 138 12.58 12.26 -6.65
N TYR A 139 11.52 12.83 -6.07
CA TYR A 139 10.87 12.29 -4.90
C TYR A 139 10.03 11.05 -5.22
N GLN A 140 10.14 10.03 -4.39
CA GLN A 140 9.49 8.75 -4.60
C GLN A 140 8.53 8.40 -3.45
N ALA A 141 7.47 7.66 -3.78
CA ALA A 141 6.56 7.05 -2.82
C ALA A 141 6.15 5.66 -3.29
N LEU A 142 6.11 4.70 -2.35
CA LEU A 142 5.60 3.35 -2.56
C LEU A 142 4.20 3.26 -2.00
N SER A 143 3.21 3.03 -2.85
CA SER A 143 1.80 2.90 -2.47
C SER A 143 1.37 1.45 -2.50
N VAL A 144 0.58 1.06 -1.52
CA VAL A 144 -0.03 -0.27 -1.39
C VAL A 144 -1.53 -0.12 -1.24
N GLY A 145 -2.28 -0.78 -2.11
CA GLY A 145 -3.70 -1.01 -1.96
C GLY A 145 -3.97 -2.50 -1.79
N ILE A 146 -4.71 -2.89 -0.75
CA ILE A 146 -5.03 -4.28 -0.48
C ILE A 146 -6.47 -4.42 0.02
N ASN A 147 -7.20 -5.34 -0.59
CA ASN A 147 -8.58 -5.63 -0.26
C ASN A 147 -8.64 -6.56 0.96
N ILE A 148 -9.13 -6.06 2.09
CA ILE A 148 -9.19 -6.83 3.36
C ILE A 148 -10.61 -7.34 3.61
N ASN A 149 -11.51 -6.45 3.99
CA ASN A 149 -12.87 -6.80 4.42
C ASN A 149 -13.95 -6.31 3.43
N SER A 150 -13.55 -5.89 2.24
CA SER A 150 -14.49 -5.47 1.21
C SER A 150 -15.20 -6.65 0.55
N ASN A 151 -16.49 -6.42 0.26
CA ASN A 151 -17.34 -7.33 -0.49
C ASN A 151 -17.65 -6.80 -1.89
N ILE A 152 -16.71 -6.10 -2.50
CA ILE A 152 -16.89 -5.45 -3.80
C ILE A 152 -17.43 -6.44 -4.83
N GLU A 153 -18.63 -6.20 -5.32
CA GLU A 153 -19.17 -6.89 -6.49
C GLU A 153 -18.85 -6.08 -7.75
N LEU A 154 -18.55 -6.77 -8.85
CA LEU A 154 -18.16 -6.16 -10.14
C LEU A 154 -19.18 -5.14 -10.69
N LYS A 155 -20.39 -5.10 -10.16
CA LYS A 155 -21.44 -4.16 -10.57
C LYS A 155 -21.19 -2.71 -10.17
N GLU A 156 -20.33 -2.49 -9.19
CA GLU A 156 -20.02 -1.17 -8.62
C GLU A 156 -18.75 -0.56 -9.19
N LEU A 157 -17.97 -1.35 -9.93
CA LEU A 157 -16.74 -0.89 -10.54
C LEU A 157 -16.98 -0.44 -11.96
N ASP A 158 -16.47 0.72 -12.31
CA ASP A 158 -16.46 1.22 -13.68
C ASP A 158 -15.92 0.13 -14.64
N ILE A 159 -16.60 -0.04 -15.79
CA ILE A 159 -16.38 -1.11 -16.78
C ILE A 159 -14.92 -1.16 -17.29
N SER A 160 -14.15 -0.11 -17.05
CA SER A 160 -12.72 -0.04 -17.39
C SER A 160 -11.84 -0.97 -16.53
N SER A 161 -12.28 -1.37 -15.34
CA SER A 161 -11.54 -2.30 -14.46
C SER A 161 -12.12 -3.72 -14.55
N LYS A 162 -12.01 -4.36 -15.70
CA LYS A 162 -12.45 -5.75 -15.94
C LYS A 162 -11.70 -6.82 -15.13
N ALA A 163 -10.83 -6.43 -14.21
CA ALA A 163 -10.15 -7.39 -13.35
C ALA A 163 -11.12 -7.91 -12.30
N ASN A 164 -11.31 -9.23 -12.22
CA ASN A 164 -11.96 -9.85 -11.10
C ASN A 164 -11.21 -9.49 -9.82
N HIS A 165 -11.91 -9.09 -8.78
CA HIS A 165 -11.33 -8.74 -7.48
C HIS A 165 -11.75 -9.73 -6.41
N THR A 166 -10.84 -9.93 -5.45
CA THR A 166 -11.12 -10.66 -4.21
C THR A 166 -10.57 -9.90 -3.02
N SER A 167 -10.83 -10.39 -1.83
CA SER A 167 -10.40 -9.81 -0.56
C SER A 167 -10.15 -10.91 0.46
N PHE A 168 -9.48 -10.60 1.58
CA PHE A 168 -9.30 -11.57 2.66
C PHE A 168 -10.65 -12.13 3.13
N VAL A 169 -11.65 -11.29 3.34
CA VAL A 169 -12.97 -11.76 3.81
C VAL A 169 -13.63 -12.72 2.83
N LYS A 170 -13.45 -12.52 1.52
CA LYS A 170 -13.99 -13.43 0.49
C LYS A 170 -13.28 -14.78 0.49
N GLU A 171 -11.96 -14.78 0.65
CA GLU A 171 -11.16 -16.01 0.67
C GLU A 171 -11.33 -16.80 1.98
N LEU A 172 -11.33 -16.10 3.12
CA LEU A 172 -11.35 -16.72 4.45
C LEU A 172 -12.75 -16.89 5.04
N ARG A 173 -13.76 -16.23 4.45
CA ARG A 173 -15.15 -16.18 4.93
C ARG A 173 -15.28 -15.65 6.36
N LYS A 174 -14.37 -14.78 6.79
CA LYS A 174 -14.38 -14.08 8.08
C LYS A 174 -13.66 -12.74 7.97
N GLU A 175 -14.10 -11.77 8.74
CA GLU A 175 -13.40 -10.48 8.84
C GLU A 175 -12.03 -10.66 9.50
N ILE A 176 -11.08 -9.85 9.05
CA ILE A 176 -9.70 -9.83 9.53
C ILE A 176 -9.43 -8.46 10.16
N ASN A 177 -8.63 -8.46 11.22
CA ASN A 177 -8.14 -7.23 11.83
C ASN A 177 -7.18 -6.53 10.87
N ARG A 178 -7.55 -5.33 10.39
CA ARG A 178 -6.79 -4.56 9.41
C ARG A 178 -5.46 -4.06 9.98
N GLU A 179 -5.48 -3.64 11.24
CA GLU A 179 -4.29 -3.12 11.93
C GLU A 179 -3.21 -4.20 12.05
N LYS A 180 -3.60 -5.45 12.33
CA LYS A 180 -2.67 -6.57 12.36
C LYS A 180 -2.01 -6.80 11.01
N VAL A 181 -2.80 -6.86 9.93
CA VAL A 181 -2.29 -7.02 8.56
C VAL A 181 -1.40 -5.84 8.17
N LEU A 182 -1.78 -4.62 8.55
CA LEU A 182 -1.00 -3.41 8.32
C LEU A 182 0.39 -3.50 8.94
N VAL A 183 0.48 -3.89 10.22
CA VAL A 183 1.76 -4.05 10.94
C VAL A 183 2.64 -5.08 10.25
N GLU A 184 2.11 -6.27 9.94
CA GLU A 184 2.83 -7.34 9.26
C GLU A 184 3.41 -6.88 7.91
N ILE A 185 2.61 -6.14 7.13
CA ILE A 185 3.05 -5.60 5.84
C ILE A 185 4.14 -4.54 6.04
N ILE A 186 3.95 -3.59 6.97
CA ILE A 186 4.90 -2.49 7.19
C ILE A 186 6.25 -3.03 7.67
N GLU A 187 6.28 -3.95 8.63
CA GLU A 187 7.53 -4.55 9.13
C GLU A 187 8.27 -5.34 8.05
N LEU A 188 7.55 -5.91 7.10
CA LEU A 188 8.15 -6.61 5.98
C LEU A 188 8.67 -5.63 4.90
N LEU A 189 7.91 -4.56 4.64
CA LEU A 189 8.35 -3.47 3.76
C LEU A 189 9.61 -2.79 4.29
N ASP A 190 9.70 -2.55 5.60
CA ASP A 190 10.89 -1.97 6.22
C ASP A 190 12.14 -2.76 5.88
N LYS A 191 12.10 -4.09 6.05
CA LYS A 191 13.21 -4.98 5.72
C LYS A 191 13.55 -4.95 4.22
N THR A 192 12.52 -4.87 3.37
CA THR A 192 12.69 -4.81 1.91
C THR A 192 13.36 -3.51 1.50
N ILE A 193 12.92 -2.37 2.05
CA ILE A 193 13.48 -1.05 1.76
C ILE A 193 14.92 -0.96 2.30
N GLN A 194 15.14 -1.35 3.56
CA GLN A 194 16.45 -1.32 4.19
C GLN A 194 17.49 -2.09 3.38
N LYS A 195 17.14 -3.31 2.93
CA LYS A 195 18.02 -4.12 2.09
C LYS A 195 18.43 -3.42 0.80
N GLN A 196 17.56 -2.61 0.20
CA GLN A 196 17.87 -1.87 -1.03
C GLN A 196 18.65 -0.58 -0.78
N VAL A 197 18.52 0.01 0.40
CA VAL A 197 19.31 1.18 0.81
C VAL A 197 20.75 0.78 1.15
N ASP A 198 20.97 -0.43 1.65
CA ASP A 198 22.28 -0.95 2.06
C ASP A 198 23.11 -1.51 0.88
N GLN A 199 22.57 -1.54 -0.34
CA GLN A 199 23.24 -1.99 -1.58
C GLN A 199 23.85 -0.85 -2.36
#